data_bca7fc19587f7d458a5c9b7791485a20
#
_entry.id   bca7fc19587f7d458a5c9b7791485a20
#
_cell.length_a   1.000
_cell.length_b   1.000
_cell.length_c   1.000
_cell.angle_alpha   90.00
_cell.angle_beta   90.00
_cell.angle_gamma   90.00
#
_symmetry.space_group_name_H-M   'P 1'
#
loop_
_entity.id
_entity.type
_entity.pdbx_description
1 polymer ?
#
loop_
_entity_poly.entity_id
_entity_poly.type
_entity_poly.pdbx_seq_one_letter_code
_entity_poly.pdbx_strand_id
1 'polypeptide(L)'
;MGIYIELNNFEVPKNLLFLKAEVKYGAPNYKKMIDELKKHHEMTNEKIAYLLPMAGASGVADWARGVTPKYEVGEAFIELWKALTDKTNQDIPRVKYWRV
;
A
#
# COMPACT_ATOMS: atom_id res chain seq x y z
N MET A 1 -27.33 0.99 23.81
CA MET A 1 -27.10 0.72 23.17
C MET A 1 -27.10 1.02 21.86
N GLY A 2 -27.32 1.94 21.22
CA GLY A 2 -27.31 2.24 19.82
C GLY A 2 -25.97 2.33 19.14
N ILE A 3 -24.88 2.23 19.90
CA ILE A 3 -23.57 2.33 19.28
C ILE A 3 -23.06 1.00 18.73
N TYR A 4 -23.83 -0.06 18.88
CA TYR A 4 -23.42 -1.36 18.37
C TYR A 4 -24.45 -1.90 17.41
N ILE A 5 -23.97 -2.67 16.45
CA ILE A 5 -24.81 -3.37 15.50
C ILE A 5 -24.47 -4.84 15.62
N GLU A 6 -25.49 -5.67 15.69
CA GLU A 6 -25.28 -7.11 15.81
C GLU A 6 -25.06 -7.72 14.44
N LEU A 7 -24.01 -8.53 14.31
CA LEU A 7 -23.71 -9.23 13.08
C LEU A 7 -23.37 -10.65 13.42
N ASN A 8 -24.18 -11.60 12.97
CA ASN A 8 -23.89 -13.02 13.20
C ASN A 8 -23.56 -13.32 14.65
N ASN A 9 -24.34 -12.76 15.56
CA ASN A 9 -24.15 -12.92 16.99
C ASN A 9 -22.97 -12.16 17.55
N PHE A 10 -22.37 -11.29 16.77
CA PHE A 10 -21.39 -10.37 17.26
C PHE A 10 -21.96 -8.99 17.33
N GLU A 11 -21.51 -8.23 18.29
CA GLU A 11 -21.82 -6.81 18.32
C GLU A 11 -20.59 -6.04 17.91
N VAL A 12 -20.72 -5.20 16.91
CA VAL A 12 -19.60 -4.45 16.36
C VAL A 12 -19.89 -2.96 16.51
N PRO A 13 -18.94 -2.18 17.06
CA PRO A 13 -19.13 -0.74 17.10
C PRO A 13 -19.37 -0.16 15.72
N LYS A 14 -20.28 0.79 15.63
CA LYS A 14 -20.62 1.36 14.34
C LYS A 14 -19.44 1.99 13.64
N ASN A 15 -18.55 2.61 14.39
CA ASN A 15 -17.38 3.24 13.76
C ASN A 15 -16.48 2.22 13.09
N LEU A 16 -16.43 0.97 13.58
CA LEU A 16 -15.65 -0.06 12.91
C LEU A 16 -16.33 -0.53 11.64
N LEU A 17 -17.65 -0.57 11.62
CA LEU A 17 -18.36 -0.88 10.39
C LEU A 17 -18.15 0.19 9.34
N PHE A 18 -18.08 1.44 9.77
CA PHE A 18 -17.77 2.52 8.85
C PHE A 18 -16.42 2.31 8.20
N LEU A 19 -15.41 1.93 8.98
CA LEU A 19 -14.09 1.65 8.42
C LEU A 19 -14.13 0.52 7.41
N LYS A 20 -14.89 -0.50 7.70
CA LYS A 20 -15.00 -1.64 6.80
C LYS A 20 -15.62 -1.23 5.48
N ALA A 21 -16.52 -0.28 5.49
CA ALA A 21 -17.17 0.18 4.28
C ALA A 21 -16.29 1.09 3.45
N GLU A 22 -15.19 1.59 4.01
CA GLU A 22 -14.33 2.49 3.29
C GLU A 22 -13.33 1.72 2.46
N VAL A 23 -13.36 1.94 1.18
CA VAL A 23 -12.53 1.20 0.25
C VAL A 23 -11.05 1.56 0.35
N LYS A 24 -10.75 2.69 0.95
CA LYS A 24 -9.38 3.19 1.00
C LYS A 24 -8.47 2.38 1.92
N TYR A 25 -8.97 1.32 2.53
CA TYR A 25 -8.14 0.50 3.38
C TYR A 25 -7.59 -0.73 2.67
N GLY A 26 -7.58 -0.72 1.35
CA GLY A 26 -6.91 -1.77 0.61
C GLY A 26 -5.39 -1.66 0.74
N ALA A 27 -4.71 -2.74 0.38
CA ALA A 27 -3.25 -2.77 0.44
C ALA A 27 -2.64 -1.77 -0.54
N PRO A 28 -1.44 -1.24 -0.26
CA PRO A 28 -0.78 -0.38 -1.22
C PRO A 28 -0.55 -1.10 -2.54
N ASN A 29 -0.71 -0.39 -3.63
CA ASN A 29 -0.47 -0.95 -4.96
C ASN A 29 0.97 -0.65 -5.35
N TYR A 30 1.88 -1.53 -4.95
CA TYR A 30 3.31 -1.32 -5.16
C TYR A 30 3.67 -1.27 -6.63
N LYS A 31 3.00 -2.06 -7.46
CA LYS A 31 3.25 -2.04 -8.89
C LYS A 31 3.02 -0.65 -9.46
N LYS A 32 1.91 -0.03 -9.09
CA LYS A 32 1.58 1.29 -9.58
C LYS A 32 2.56 2.34 -9.06
N MET A 33 2.97 2.20 -7.81
CA MET A 33 3.93 3.13 -7.21
C MET A 33 5.28 3.04 -7.92
N ILE A 34 5.73 1.83 -8.23
CA ILE A 34 6.99 1.64 -8.94
C ILE A 34 6.89 2.19 -10.36
N ASP A 35 5.77 1.95 -11.04
CA ASP A 35 5.58 2.50 -12.37
C ASP A 35 5.68 4.01 -12.35
N GLU A 36 5.10 4.64 -11.35
CA GLU A 36 5.16 6.09 -11.22
C GLU A 36 6.60 6.56 -11.05
N LEU A 37 7.37 5.89 -10.20
CA LEU A 37 8.75 6.26 -9.99
C LEU A 37 9.57 6.11 -11.26
N LYS A 38 9.31 5.06 -12.03
CA LYS A 38 10.04 4.86 -13.27
C LYS A 38 9.69 5.89 -14.34
N LYS A 39 8.41 6.23 -14.44
CA LYS A 39 7.96 7.12 -15.49
C LYS A 39 8.20 8.59 -15.21
N HIS A 40 8.08 8.99 -13.96
CA HIS A 40 8.10 10.41 -13.64
C HIS A 40 9.29 10.85 -12.81
N HIS A 41 10.05 9.91 -12.26
CA HIS A 41 11.17 10.24 -11.37
C HIS A 41 12.45 9.55 -11.79
N GLU A 42 12.47 8.98 -12.98
CA GLU A 42 13.67 8.39 -13.59
C GLU A 42 14.32 7.34 -12.69
N MET A 43 13.53 6.57 -11.99
CA MET A 43 14.05 5.50 -11.14
C MET A 43 14.12 4.20 -11.92
N THR A 44 15.01 3.32 -11.48
CA THR A 44 15.10 1.96 -12.01
C THR A 44 15.02 1.02 -10.84
N ASN A 45 14.85 -0.28 -11.13
CA ASN A 45 14.84 -1.27 -10.05
C ASN A 45 16.13 -1.21 -9.26
N GLU A 46 17.26 -1.00 -9.93
CA GLU A 46 18.54 -0.92 -9.26
C GLU A 46 18.65 0.31 -8.37
N LYS A 47 18.17 1.45 -8.83
CA LYS A 47 18.20 2.66 -8.02
C LYS A 47 17.33 2.51 -6.78
N ILE A 48 16.14 1.93 -6.96
CA ILE A 48 15.25 1.70 -5.82
C ILE A 48 15.93 0.77 -4.83
N ALA A 49 16.52 -0.32 -5.32
CA ALA A 49 17.21 -1.28 -4.46
C ALA A 49 18.41 -0.66 -3.75
N TYR A 50 19.08 0.26 -4.41
CA TYR A 50 20.20 0.95 -3.78
C TYR A 50 19.75 1.77 -2.58
N LEU A 51 18.60 2.40 -2.71
CA LEU A 51 18.04 3.21 -1.63
C LEU A 51 17.32 2.37 -0.57
N LEU A 52 17.01 1.12 -0.88
CA LEU A 52 16.41 0.17 0.05
C LEU A 52 17.31 -1.05 0.14
N PRO A 53 18.41 -0.95 0.89
CA PRO A 53 19.40 -2.03 0.86
C PRO A 53 18.88 -3.40 1.26
N MET A 54 17.78 -3.46 1.99
CA MET A 54 17.21 -4.74 2.39
C MET A 54 16.45 -5.43 1.26
N ALA A 55 16.32 -4.81 0.09
CA ALA A 55 15.44 -5.38 -0.94
C ALA A 55 16.19 -5.87 -2.12
N GLY A 56 17.13 -5.61 -2.67
CA GLY A 56 17.74 -6.10 -3.90
C GLY A 56 16.90 -5.79 -5.13
N ALA A 57 17.58 -5.70 -6.27
CA ALA A 57 16.91 -5.34 -7.52
C ALA A 57 15.89 -6.38 -7.97
N SER A 58 16.17 -7.67 -7.72
CA SER A 58 15.21 -8.72 -8.10
C SER A 58 13.94 -8.64 -7.26
N GLY A 59 14.08 -8.27 -6.00
CA GLY A 59 12.90 -8.07 -5.16
C GLY A 59 12.05 -6.93 -5.66
N VAL A 60 12.68 -5.81 -6.03
CA VAL A 60 11.94 -4.68 -6.59
C VAL A 60 11.25 -5.08 -7.89
N ALA A 61 11.93 -5.88 -8.73
CA ALA A 61 11.31 -6.35 -9.96
C ALA A 61 10.08 -7.21 -9.67
N ASP A 62 10.12 -8.02 -8.61
CA ASP A 62 8.96 -8.81 -8.22
C ASP A 62 7.79 -7.94 -7.82
N TRP A 63 8.05 -6.88 -7.06
CA TRP A 63 6.97 -5.96 -6.67
C TRP A 63 6.38 -5.28 -7.90
N ALA A 64 7.21 -4.96 -8.88
CA ALA A 64 6.75 -4.35 -10.11
C ALA A 64 5.84 -5.28 -10.91
N ARG A 65 5.93 -6.60 -10.66
CA ARG A 65 5.05 -7.57 -11.29
C ARG A 65 3.84 -7.91 -10.43
N GLY A 66 3.72 -7.30 -9.26
CA GLY A 66 2.56 -7.50 -8.42
C GLY A 66 2.80 -8.33 -7.17
N VAL A 67 4.00 -8.79 -6.92
CA VAL A 67 4.31 -9.51 -5.69
C VAL A 67 4.37 -8.51 -4.54
N THR A 68 3.78 -8.87 -3.43
CA THR A 68 3.73 -7.98 -2.27
C THR A 68 5.03 -8.09 -1.47
N PRO A 69 5.67 -6.98 -1.13
CA PRO A 69 6.85 -7.03 -0.29
C PRO A 69 6.50 -7.42 1.15
N LYS A 70 7.50 -7.83 1.90
CA LYS A 70 7.32 -8.05 3.32
C LYS A 70 6.99 -6.73 4.01
N TYR A 71 6.37 -6.84 5.17
CA TYR A 71 5.83 -5.66 5.84
C TYR A 71 6.89 -4.56 6.05
N GLU A 72 8.02 -4.91 6.64
CA GLU A 72 9.04 -3.89 6.94
C GLU A 72 9.60 -3.27 5.66
N VAL A 73 9.81 -4.11 4.65
CA VAL A 73 10.34 -3.63 3.38
C VAL A 73 9.33 -2.75 2.68
N GLY A 74 8.05 -3.15 2.74
CA GLY A 74 6.99 -2.34 2.15
C GLY A 74 6.85 -0.99 2.81
N GLU A 75 6.98 -0.95 4.15
CA GLU A 75 6.93 0.32 4.86
C GLU A 75 8.08 1.23 4.44
N ALA A 76 9.28 0.68 4.32
CA ALA A 76 10.43 1.46 3.89
C ALA A 76 10.25 1.98 2.46
N PHE A 77 9.67 1.16 1.59
CA PHE A 77 9.41 1.60 0.23
C PHE A 77 8.39 2.74 0.20
N ILE A 78 7.36 2.66 1.02
CA ILE A 78 6.35 3.72 1.07
C ILE A 78 7.00 5.04 1.50
N GLU A 79 7.90 5.00 2.49
CA GLU A 79 8.59 6.21 2.90
C GLU A 79 9.45 6.77 1.77
N LEU A 80 10.15 5.89 1.05
CA LEU A 80 10.93 6.32 -0.10
C LEU A 80 10.03 6.95 -1.17
N TRP A 81 8.91 6.31 -1.48
CA TRP A 81 7.98 6.83 -2.48
C TRP A 81 7.45 8.21 -2.08
N LYS A 82 7.09 8.38 -0.81
CA LYS A 82 6.62 9.68 -0.33
C LYS A 82 7.70 10.75 -0.47
N ALA A 83 8.94 10.38 -0.16
CA ALA A 83 10.05 11.34 -0.26
C ALA A 83 10.32 11.73 -1.71
N LEU A 84 10.26 10.78 -2.62
CA LEU A 84 10.56 11.06 -4.03
C LEU A 84 9.42 11.77 -4.73
N THR A 85 8.18 11.51 -4.35
CA THR A 85 7.03 12.12 -5.02
C THR A 85 6.48 13.32 -4.29
N ASP A 86 6.93 13.57 -3.07
CA ASP A 86 6.41 14.66 -2.24
C ASP A 86 4.91 14.49 -1.98
N LYS A 87 4.47 13.24 -1.87
CA LYS A 87 3.08 12.91 -1.59
C LYS A 87 2.92 12.39 -0.18
N THR A 88 1.68 12.21 0.25
CA THR A 88 1.38 11.80 1.61
C THR A 88 0.75 10.42 1.62
N ASN A 89 0.48 9.91 2.82
CA ASN A 89 -0.20 8.63 2.97
C ASN A 89 -1.54 8.59 2.25
N GLN A 90 -2.23 9.71 2.18
CA GLN A 90 -3.54 9.74 1.53
C GLN A 90 -3.44 9.56 0.02
N ASP A 91 -2.27 9.80 -0.53
CA ASP A 91 -2.07 9.70 -1.97
C ASP A 91 -1.61 8.31 -2.42
N ILE A 92 -1.39 7.38 -1.48
CA ILE A 92 -0.90 6.06 -1.82
C ILE A 92 -1.95 5.34 -2.66
N PRO A 93 -1.58 4.88 -3.87
CA PRO A 93 -2.52 4.07 -4.65
C PRO A 93 -2.76 2.75 -3.94
N ARG A 94 -4.02 2.33 -3.88
CA ARG A 94 -4.36 1.13 -3.15
C ARG A 94 -5.12 0.16 -4.05
N VAL A 95 -4.90 -1.12 -3.78
CA VAL A 95 -5.63 -2.18 -4.47
C VAL A 95 -7.05 -2.19 -3.92
N LYS A 96 -8.03 -2.26 -4.80
CA LYS A 96 -9.42 -2.34 -4.37
C LYS A 96 -9.80 -3.79 -4.12
N TYR A 97 -10.36 -4.05 -2.96
CA TYR A 97 -10.88 -5.36 -2.65
C TYR A 97 -12.39 -5.31 -2.81
N TRP A 98 -12.88 -6.11 -3.69
CA TRP A 98 -14.29 -6.07 -3.87
C TRP A 98 -14.97 -7.11 -3.17
N ARG A 99 -15.69 -6.85 -2.75
CA ARG A 99 -16.31 -7.47 -2.32
C ARG A 99 -17.33 -7.29 -2.67
N VAL A 100 -17.84 -7.49 -3.04
CA VAL A 100 -18.67 -7.28 -3.42
C VAL A 100 -19.50 -7.42 -3.11
#